data_61d3d5d6f8c4f7578d4be052b4bf07a3
#
_entry.id   61d3d5d6f8c4f7578d4be052b4bf07a3
#
_cell.length_a   1.000
_cell.length_b   1.000
_cell.length_c   1.000
_cell.angle_alpha   90.00
_cell.angle_beta   90.00
_cell.angle_gamma   90.00
#
_symmetry.space_group_name_H-M   'P 1'
#
loop_
_entity.id
_entity.type
_entity.pdbx_description
1 polymer ?
#
loop_
_entity_poly.entity_id
_entity_poly.type
_entity_poly.pdbx_seq_one_letter_code
_entity_poly.pdbx_strand_id
1 'polypeptide(L)'
;MRYFPYVRESAADRRMGPDWAPEAEPEYTPRPRRSRKQRRPKWPGVVLALVCLATIAALVWHFTRQQAKPLETAAGYIASASETAPLYDEEGAVLEQLIRGSQVNYVVEEASDDHPDQVRVPREDGSFGWLDRANLTSDVNAVVTLETVYVRRAQNLTDGDGNPTGPLVLRGQALTVTGYRGLAEDGSVAYYQAEGGCIPARYVRLTEEEAAAAYDADMARLHADRGDSYGGGDAAGLDYDAYEKPKFENNVMPGTVKALYLNNEAIRNPEAYIAVADGCGINAFVVDVMDGGAIGYASPVMQQYSPSAYEDAYNTLEDYQAAVRKLKDAGYYVIGRITAFNDPNLATDHPECVVADLDGNPLKIGGMYWPSVYSRYVWQYKVDLALEAAETMGFNEIQFDYVRFPDGTWDYDEAGTIDYHNDNDESKAQAVQRFLQYAADRLHEAGVYVSADVFGECAEKYVTAYGQYWAAISGVVDAISAMPYPDHYSASGGWLPWEHPYETMKTFGEKAAARQQETPSPAAVRTWIQCYNAIREPYNTYGPDEVAAQIRALTETGNTGGYMTWNAASSLDKYRYVSGAFE
;
A
#
# COMPACT_ATOMS: atom_id res chain seq x y z
N MET A 1 -30.00 9.15 10.46
CA MET A 1 -29.76 9.41 9.02
C MET A 1 -29.09 8.15 8.47
N ARG A 2 -29.70 7.41 7.57
CA ARG A 2 -29.06 6.22 7.00
C ARG A 2 -28.19 6.65 5.82
N TYR A 3 -26.99 6.09 5.74
CA TYR A 3 -26.06 6.30 4.62
C TYR A 3 -26.37 5.28 3.51
N PHE A 4 -26.35 5.70 2.23
CA PHE A 4 -26.47 4.79 1.11
C PHE A 4 -25.11 4.60 0.45
N PRO A 5 -24.73 3.38 0.12
CA PRO A 5 -23.48 3.12 -0.58
C PRO A 5 -23.51 3.72 -2.01
N TYR A 6 -22.33 4.01 -2.50
CA TYR A 6 -22.12 4.55 -3.84
C TYR A 6 -22.49 3.51 -4.90
N VAL A 7 -23.50 3.78 -5.72
CA VAL A 7 -23.77 3.01 -6.95
C VAL A 7 -23.08 3.74 -8.09
N ARG A 8 -21.95 3.19 -8.55
CA ARG A 8 -21.25 3.69 -9.73
C ARG A 8 -21.97 3.21 -10.98
N GLU A 9 -22.31 4.13 -11.89
CA GLU A 9 -22.61 3.74 -13.27
C GLU A 9 -21.35 3.15 -13.89
N SER A 10 -21.43 1.90 -14.32
CA SER A 10 -20.30 1.20 -14.94
C SER A 10 -19.88 1.90 -16.24
N ALA A 11 -18.58 2.02 -16.46
CA ALA A 11 -17.97 2.55 -17.68
C ALA A 11 -18.33 1.75 -18.96
N ALA A 12 -19.10 0.67 -18.84
CA ALA A 12 -19.50 -0.20 -19.94
C ALA A 12 -20.55 0.38 -20.89
N ASP A 13 -21.28 1.44 -20.50
CA ASP A 13 -22.37 2.00 -21.32
C ASP A 13 -21.96 3.12 -22.28
N ARG A 14 -20.67 3.39 -22.46
CA ARG A 14 -20.19 4.43 -23.39
C ARG A 14 -19.41 3.87 -24.60
N ARG A 15 -19.89 2.82 -25.21
CA ARG A 15 -19.41 2.42 -26.55
C ARG A 15 -20.54 2.35 -27.55
N MET A 16 -21.00 3.51 -28.01
CA MET A 16 -21.68 3.70 -29.31
C MET A 16 -21.44 5.12 -29.78
N GLY A 17 -20.54 5.28 -30.72
CA GLY A 17 -20.36 6.46 -31.57
C GLY A 17 -19.84 5.98 -32.94
N PRO A 18 -20.16 6.69 -34.04
CA PRO A 18 -20.43 6.10 -35.34
C PRO A 18 -19.20 5.84 -36.21
N ASP A 19 -19.34 4.80 -37.04
CA ASP A 19 -18.70 4.48 -38.32
C ASP A 19 -17.49 5.31 -38.77
N TRP A 20 -16.33 4.68 -38.81
CA TRP A 20 -15.19 5.09 -39.63
C TRP A 20 -14.89 4.02 -40.66
N ALA A 21 -15.09 4.36 -41.94
CA ALA A 21 -14.65 3.52 -43.07
C ALA A 21 -13.15 3.72 -43.31
N PRO A 22 -12.41 2.69 -43.69
CA PRO A 22 -10.96 2.80 -43.93
C PRO A 22 -10.71 3.46 -45.31
N GLU A 23 -9.83 4.47 -45.34
CA GLU A 23 -9.23 4.99 -46.57
C GLU A 23 -8.15 4.06 -47.09
N ALA A 24 -8.10 3.91 -48.41
CA ALA A 24 -7.25 2.99 -49.16
C ALA A 24 -5.78 3.39 -49.12
N GLU A 25 -4.91 2.38 -49.02
CA GLU A 25 -3.46 2.50 -49.17
C GLU A 25 -3.06 2.98 -50.56
N PRO A 26 -2.01 3.83 -50.72
CA PRO A 26 -1.48 4.21 -52.01
C PRO A 26 -0.51 3.15 -52.57
N GLU A 27 -0.74 2.81 -53.82
CA GLU A 27 0.06 1.87 -54.65
C GLU A 27 1.57 2.25 -54.68
N TYR A 28 2.40 1.26 -54.46
CA TYR A 28 3.86 1.27 -54.54
C TYR A 28 4.32 1.06 -55.98
N THR A 29 4.96 2.07 -56.60
CA THR A 29 5.64 1.93 -57.90
C THR A 29 7.14 1.66 -57.74
N PRO A 30 7.71 0.62 -58.38
CA PRO A 30 9.13 0.29 -58.24
C PRO A 30 10.04 1.15 -59.09
N ARG A 31 11.14 1.64 -58.52
CA ARG A 31 12.23 2.35 -59.23
C ARG A 31 13.19 1.37 -59.91
N PRO A 32 13.80 1.72 -61.07
CA PRO A 32 14.61 0.81 -61.87
C PRO A 32 15.98 0.54 -61.25
N ARG A 33 16.44 -0.71 -61.44
CA ARG A 33 17.73 -1.22 -61.01
C ARG A 33 18.89 -0.57 -61.82
N ARG A 34 19.87 0.01 -61.10
CA ARG A 34 21.19 0.34 -61.68
C ARG A 34 22.11 -0.89 -61.59
N SER A 35 22.76 -1.20 -62.68
CA SER A 35 23.75 -2.26 -62.86
C SER A 35 25.00 -2.06 -61.99
N ARG A 36 25.37 -3.08 -61.24
CA ARG A 36 26.56 -3.11 -60.38
C ARG A 36 27.75 -3.71 -61.15
N LYS A 37 28.81 -2.95 -61.39
CA LYS A 37 30.10 -3.44 -61.89
C LYS A 37 30.74 -4.37 -60.83
N GLN A 38 31.09 -5.60 -61.28
CA GLN A 38 31.82 -6.57 -60.46
C GLN A 38 33.23 -6.06 -60.16
N ARG A 39 33.57 -5.97 -58.86
CA ARG A 39 34.97 -5.89 -58.39
C ARG A 39 35.37 -7.26 -57.83
N ARG A 40 36.52 -7.77 -58.24
CA ARG A 40 37.12 -9.04 -57.80
C ARG A 40 37.46 -8.96 -56.30
N PRO A 41 37.16 -10.01 -55.49
CA PRO A 41 37.49 -10.01 -54.06
C PRO A 41 38.99 -10.24 -53.81
N LYS A 42 39.56 -9.46 -52.87
CA LYS A 42 40.91 -9.66 -52.35
C LYS A 42 40.85 -10.68 -51.20
N TRP A 43 41.13 -11.90 -51.50
CA TRP A 43 41.01 -13.05 -50.57
C TRP A 43 41.99 -13.10 -49.38
N PRO A 44 43.19 -12.51 -49.37
CA PRO A 44 44.09 -12.65 -48.21
C PRO A 44 43.62 -11.89 -46.94
N GLY A 45 42.90 -10.77 -47.09
CA GLY A 45 42.43 -10.00 -45.93
C GLY A 45 41.21 -10.58 -45.21
N VAL A 46 40.37 -11.33 -45.93
CA VAL A 46 39.16 -11.96 -45.35
C VAL A 46 39.53 -13.19 -44.51
N VAL A 47 40.55 -13.96 -44.95
CA VAL A 47 41.03 -15.13 -44.19
C VAL A 47 41.68 -14.70 -42.87
N LEU A 48 42.48 -13.62 -42.88
CA LEU A 48 43.11 -13.09 -41.66
C LEU A 48 42.07 -12.55 -40.68
N ALA A 49 41.02 -11.85 -41.14
CA ALA A 49 39.93 -11.35 -40.30
C ALA A 49 39.10 -12.50 -39.70
N LEU A 50 38.86 -13.59 -40.44
CA LEU A 50 38.17 -14.76 -39.95
C LEU A 50 38.97 -15.54 -38.90
N VAL A 51 40.30 -15.62 -39.06
CA VAL A 51 41.20 -16.26 -38.08
C VAL A 51 41.25 -15.41 -36.80
N CYS A 52 41.33 -14.08 -36.90
CA CYS A 52 41.28 -13.17 -35.74
C CYS A 52 39.91 -13.24 -34.99
N LEU A 53 38.80 -13.29 -35.72
CA LEU A 53 37.48 -13.48 -35.12
C LEU A 53 37.32 -14.86 -34.46
N ALA A 54 37.87 -15.91 -35.08
CA ALA A 54 37.83 -17.26 -34.46
C ALA A 54 38.71 -17.35 -33.21
N THR A 55 39.89 -16.67 -33.17
CA THR A 55 40.73 -16.62 -31.97
C THR A 55 40.11 -15.75 -30.89
N ILE A 56 39.48 -14.62 -31.20
CA ILE A 56 38.73 -13.83 -30.22
C ILE A 56 37.53 -14.61 -29.69
N ALA A 57 36.78 -15.27 -30.57
CA ALA A 57 35.66 -16.13 -30.16
C ALA A 57 36.12 -17.31 -29.28
N ALA A 58 37.27 -17.93 -29.58
CA ALA A 58 37.87 -19.00 -28.78
C ALA A 58 38.39 -18.48 -27.42
N LEU A 59 38.94 -17.28 -27.35
CA LEU A 59 39.36 -16.62 -26.11
C LEU A 59 38.13 -16.22 -25.27
N VAL A 60 37.14 -15.61 -25.88
CA VAL A 60 35.86 -15.31 -25.20
C VAL A 60 35.18 -16.59 -24.71
N TRP A 61 35.16 -17.64 -25.54
CA TRP A 61 34.60 -18.96 -25.15
C TRP A 61 35.43 -19.63 -24.04
N HIS A 62 36.76 -19.47 -24.04
CA HIS A 62 37.63 -19.99 -22.97
C HIS A 62 37.44 -19.21 -21.67
N PHE A 63 37.33 -17.88 -21.74
CA PHE A 63 37.03 -17.04 -20.55
C PHE A 63 35.59 -17.21 -20.06
N THR A 64 34.59 -17.39 -20.93
CA THR A 64 33.22 -17.68 -20.50
C THR A 64 33.01 -19.12 -20.02
N ARG A 65 33.91 -20.07 -20.35
CA ARG A 65 33.89 -21.44 -19.81
C ARG A 65 34.61 -21.62 -18.48
N GLN A 66 35.36 -20.66 -18.02
CA GLN A 66 35.68 -20.58 -16.60
C GLN A 66 34.47 -19.99 -15.83
N GLN A 67 33.32 -20.61 -15.96
CA GLN A 67 32.30 -20.44 -14.90
C GLN A 67 32.96 -20.97 -13.64
N ALA A 68 33.25 -20.07 -12.72
CA ALA A 68 33.65 -20.44 -11.37
C ALA A 68 32.68 -21.52 -10.89
N LYS A 69 33.18 -22.63 -10.39
CA LYS A 69 32.32 -23.61 -9.70
C LYS A 69 31.42 -22.82 -8.76
N PRO A 70 30.10 -23.11 -8.71
CA PRO A 70 29.24 -22.50 -7.72
C PRO A 70 29.93 -22.68 -6.38
N LEU A 71 30.14 -21.56 -5.67
CA LEU A 71 30.74 -21.62 -4.33
C LEU A 71 29.82 -22.44 -3.45
N GLU A 72 30.36 -23.45 -2.81
CA GLU A 72 29.63 -24.23 -1.84
C GLU A 72 29.43 -23.37 -0.59
N THR A 73 28.18 -23.13 -0.21
CA THR A 73 27.84 -22.33 0.97
C THR A 73 27.13 -23.19 2.01
N ALA A 74 27.34 -22.89 3.27
CA ALA A 74 26.62 -23.47 4.39
C ALA A 74 25.96 -22.35 5.20
N ALA A 75 24.87 -22.69 5.90
CA ALA A 75 24.23 -21.80 6.85
C ALA A 75 24.88 -21.93 8.22
N GLY A 76 25.05 -20.80 8.90
CA GLY A 76 25.50 -20.74 10.29
C GLY A 76 24.82 -19.59 11.01
N TYR A 77 25.08 -19.45 12.30
CA TYR A 77 24.51 -18.42 13.17
C TYR A 77 25.64 -17.59 13.79
N ILE A 78 25.39 -16.29 13.94
CA ILE A 78 26.33 -15.37 14.58
C ILE A 78 26.45 -15.68 16.08
N ALA A 79 27.65 -16.04 16.53
CA ALA A 79 27.96 -16.51 17.89
C ALA A 79 28.78 -15.49 18.69
N SER A 80 28.71 -14.21 18.38
CA SER A 80 29.46 -13.17 19.09
C SER A 80 29.21 -13.18 20.59
N ALA A 81 30.24 -12.88 21.37
CA ALA A 81 30.09 -12.62 22.82
C ALA A 81 29.33 -11.32 23.10
N SER A 82 29.30 -10.42 22.12
CA SER A 82 28.53 -9.18 22.13
C SER A 82 27.19 -9.37 21.40
N GLU A 83 26.31 -8.36 21.39
CA GLU A 83 25.04 -8.38 20.64
C GLU A 83 25.26 -8.42 19.13
N THR A 84 26.43 -7.97 18.66
CA THR A 84 26.81 -7.99 17.25
C THR A 84 28.21 -8.55 17.02
N ALA A 85 28.48 -8.97 15.78
CA ALA A 85 29.82 -9.32 15.27
C ALA A 85 30.12 -8.46 14.03
N PRO A 86 31.31 -7.87 13.90
CA PRO A 86 31.68 -7.10 12.73
C PRO A 86 31.95 -8.02 11.52
N LEU A 87 31.44 -7.60 10.37
CA LEU A 87 31.81 -8.11 9.05
C LEU A 87 32.81 -7.13 8.44
N TYR A 88 33.95 -7.61 7.97
CA TYR A 88 35.05 -6.80 7.49
C TYR A 88 35.18 -6.83 5.96
N ASP A 89 35.75 -5.79 5.37
CA ASP A 89 36.27 -5.83 3.98
C ASP A 89 37.64 -6.50 3.91
N GLU A 90 38.23 -6.52 2.70
CA GLU A 90 39.58 -7.11 2.49
C GLU A 90 40.68 -6.31 3.17
N GLU A 91 40.49 -5.04 3.46
CA GLU A 91 41.41 -4.15 4.16
C GLU A 91 41.22 -4.17 5.68
N GLY A 92 40.23 -4.90 6.19
CA GLY A 92 39.91 -5.03 7.61
C GLY A 92 39.06 -3.90 8.19
N ALA A 93 38.45 -3.07 7.34
CA ALA A 93 37.46 -2.09 7.79
C ALA A 93 36.08 -2.76 7.98
N VAL A 94 35.30 -2.27 8.96
CA VAL A 94 33.98 -2.82 9.23
C VAL A 94 33.00 -2.37 8.17
N LEU A 95 32.43 -3.34 7.45
CA LEU A 95 31.38 -3.15 6.46
C LEU A 95 29.99 -3.07 7.11
N GLU A 96 29.77 -3.96 8.08
CA GLU A 96 28.45 -4.18 8.68
C GLU A 96 28.60 -4.80 10.07
N GLN A 97 27.57 -4.64 10.92
CA GLN A 97 27.46 -5.34 12.21
C GLN A 97 26.40 -6.42 12.10
N LEU A 98 26.80 -7.68 12.18
CA LEU A 98 25.91 -8.83 12.14
C LEU A 98 25.38 -9.14 13.55
N ILE A 99 24.09 -9.36 13.67
CA ILE A 99 23.43 -9.54 14.97
C ILE A 99 23.64 -10.95 15.48
N ARG A 100 23.91 -11.08 16.78
CA ARG A 100 23.97 -12.37 17.46
C ARG A 100 22.69 -13.16 17.23
N GLY A 101 22.80 -14.44 16.87
CA GLY A 101 21.68 -15.34 16.58
C GLY A 101 21.12 -15.22 15.15
N SER A 102 21.50 -14.20 14.37
CA SER A 102 21.09 -14.15 12.97
C SER A 102 21.78 -15.23 12.15
N GLN A 103 21.03 -15.76 11.18
CA GLN A 103 21.54 -16.75 10.24
C GLN A 103 22.29 -16.05 9.11
N VAL A 104 23.46 -16.57 8.77
CA VAL A 104 24.28 -16.14 7.64
C VAL A 104 24.67 -17.34 6.79
N ASN A 105 24.74 -17.13 5.47
CA ASN A 105 25.36 -18.07 4.57
C ASN A 105 26.86 -17.75 4.48
N TYR A 106 27.72 -18.74 4.61
CA TYR A 106 29.16 -18.57 4.47
C TYR A 106 29.72 -19.57 3.47
N VAL A 107 30.84 -19.22 2.83
CA VAL A 107 31.49 -20.08 1.85
C VAL A 107 32.24 -21.19 2.57
N VAL A 108 31.96 -22.45 2.19
CA VAL A 108 32.64 -23.62 2.72
C VAL A 108 33.93 -23.84 1.91
N GLU A 109 35.01 -23.29 2.40
CA GLU A 109 36.33 -23.45 1.79
C GLU A 109 37.41 -23.59 2.88
N GLU A 110 38.60 -24.07 2.51
CA GLU A 110 39.75 -24.04 3.38
C GLU A 110 40.12 -22.60 3.71
N ALA A 111 40.67 -22.37 4.91
CA ALA A 111 41.11 -21.05 5.35
C ALA A 111 42.06 -20.44 4.30
N SER A 112 41.84 -19.20 3.96
CA SER A 112 42.75 -18.43 3.09
C SER A 112 44.06 -18.16 3.83
N ASP A 113 45.17 -18.15 3.11
CA ASP A 113 46.49 -17.79 3.70
C ASP A 113 46.47 -16.35 4.25
N ASP A 114 45.67 -15.44 3.64
CA ASP A 114 45.54 -14.05 4.05
C ASP A 114 44.49 -13.84 5.16
N HIS A 115 43.53 -14.75 5.30
CA HIS A 115 42.43 -14.70 6.29
C HIS A 115 42.26 -16.08 7.02
N PRO A 116 43.27 -16.54 7.79
CA PRO A 116 43.28 -17.92 8.30
C PRO A 116 42.17 -18.20 9.34
N ASP A 117 41.72 -17.20 10.07
CA ASP A 117 40.71 -17.30 11.11
C ASP A 117 39.32 -16.75 10.72
N GLN A 118 39.12 -16.45 9.43
CA GLN A 118 37.89 -15.87 8.94
C GLN A 118 37.18 -16.76 7.90
N VAL A 119 35.94 -16.48 7.64
CA VAL A 119 35.13 -17.07 6.56
C VAL A 119 34.55 -15.96 5.66
N ARG A 120 34.36 -16.25 4.38
CA ARG A 120 33.71 -15.34 3.47
C ARG A 120 32.19 -15.44 3.59
N VAL A 121 31.52 -14.30 3.72
CA VAL A 121 30.07 -14.15 3.75
C VAL A 121 29.63 -13.43 2.48
N PRO A 122 28.82 -14.07 1.61
CA PRO A 122 28.26 -13.41 0.42
C PRO A 122 27.32 -12.28 0.82
N ARG A 123 27.38 -11.14 0.11
CA ARG A 123 26.50 -9.99 0.27
C ARG A 123 25.55 -9.86 -0.91
N GLU A 124 24.45 -9.16 -0.73
CA GLU A 124 23.42 -8.96 -1.76
C GLU A 124 23.93 -8.24 -3.01
N ASP A 125 24.93 -7.38 -2.86
CA ASP A 125 25.59 -6.67 -3.97
C ASP A 125 26.56 -7.55 -4.80
N GLY A 126 26.66 -8.84 -4.44
CA GLY A 126 27.55 -9.79 -5.08
C GLY A 126 29.01 -9.72 -4.60
N SER A 127 29.33 -8.85 -3.65
CA SER A 127 30.62 -8.79 -2.96
C SER A 127 30.70 -9.82 -1.82
N PHE A 128 31.83 -9.88 -1.12
CA PHE A 128 32.04 -10.69 0.07
C PHE A 128 32.49 -9.82 1.22
N GLY A 129 32.09 -10.21 2.42
CA GLY A 129 32.70 -9.73 3.65
C GLY A 129 33.43 -10.88 4.37
N TRP A 130 34.31 -10.53 5.32
CA TRP A 130 35.07 -11.47 6.15
C TRP A 130 34.54 -11.47 7.57
N LEU A 131 34.11 -12.64 8.04
CA LEU A 131 33.61 -12.86 9.40
C LEU A 131 34.59 -13.74 10.17
N ASP A 132 34.94 -13.33 11.39
CA ASP A 132 35.78 -14.16 12.27
C ASP A 132 35.06 -15.48 12.55
N ARG A 133 35.76 -16.58 12.31
CA ARG A 133 35.24 -17.94 12.49
C ARG A 133 34.78 -18.21 13.93
N ALA A 134 35.40 -17.55 14.91
CA ALA A 134 35.00 -17.61 16.31
C ALA A 134 33.61 -17.04 16.60
N ASN A 135 33.12 -16.19 15.69
CA ASN A 135 31.77 -15.58 15.74
C ASN A 135 30.73 -16.39 14.96
N LEU A 136 31.01 -17.62 14.57
CA LEU A 136 30.11 -18.47 13.78
C LEU A 136 29.89 -19.82 14.49
N THR A 137 28.66 -20.27 14.56
CA THR A 137 28.29 -21.60 15.06
C THR A 137 27.22 -22.24 14.15
N SER A 138 27.15 -23.57 14.14
CA SER A 138 26.06 -24.30 13.51
C SER A 138 24.88 -24.57 14.46
N ASP A 139 25.04 -24.31 15.75
CA ASP A 139 24.01 -24.54 16.77
C ASP A 139 23.37 -23.21 17.19
N VAL A 140 22.14 -22.99 16.73
CA VAL A 140 21.37 -21.81 17.10
C VAL A 140 21.10 -21.70 18.60
N ASN A 141 20.98 -22.81 19.30
CA ASN A 141 20.72 -22.80 20.75
C ASN A 141 21.89 -22.24 21.56
N ALA A 142 23.12 -22.30 21.00
CA ALA A 142 24.30 -21.71 21.63
C ALA A 142 24.31 -20.16 21.58
N VAL A 143 23.47 -19.53 20.78
CA VAL A 143 23.49 -18.08 20.53
C VAL A 143 22.22 -17.34 20.95
N VAL A 144 21.07 -18.01 21.01
CA VAL A 144 19.82 -17.45 21.49
C VAL A 144 19.82 -17.42 23.01
N THR A 145 19.80 -16.21 23.60
CA THR A 145 19.83 -16.01 25.06
C THR A 145 18.48 -15.62 25.65
N LEU A 146 17.53 -15.15 24.80
CA LEU A 146 16.16 -14.86 25.21
C LEU A 146 15.28 -16.01 24.73
N GLU A 147 14.62 -16.68 25.67
CA GLU A 147 13.84 -17.88 25.38
C GLU A 147 12.40 -17.55 24.94
N THR A 148 11.82 -16.47 25.47
CA THR A 148 10.40 -16.15 25.26
C THR A 148 10.19 -14.66 25.16
N VAL A 149 9.30 -14.26 24.24
CA VAL A 149 8.73 -12.91 24.16
C VAL A 149 7.20 -12.99 24.14
N TYR A 150 6.53 -11.90 24.54
CA TYR A 150 5.07 -11.83 24.65
C TYR A 150 4.52 -10.81 23.65
N VAL A 151 3.56 -11.23 22.84
CA VAL A 151 2.97 -10.41 21.78
C VAL A 151 2.17 -9.25 22.39
N ARG A 152 2.52 -8.03 22.00
CA ARG A 152 1.81 -6.80 22.39
C ARG A 152 0.62 -6.52 21.46
N ARG A 153 0.80 -6.70 20.14
CA ARG A 153 -0.20 -6.44 19.10
C ARG A 153 -0.47 -7.69 18.28
N ALA A 154 -1.75 -8.06 18.13
CA ALA A 154 -2.14 -9.19 17.29
C ALA A 154 -1.78 -8.92 15.82
N GLN A 155 -1.02 -9.83 15.20
CA GLN A 155 -0.59 -9.72 13.80
C GLN A 155 -0.13 -11.08 13.26
N ASN A 156 -0.02 -11.21 11.94
CA ASN A 156 0.66 -12.37 11.37
C ASN A 156 2.17 -12.26 11.59
N LEU A 157 2.81 -13.40 11.82
CA LEU A 157 4.26 -13.48 11.69
C LEU A 157 4.63 -13.23 10.23
N THR A 158 5.79 -12.60 10.02
CA THR A 158 6.25 -12.21 8.69
C THR A 158 7.38 -13.10 8.20
N ASP A 159 7.53 -13.19 6.88
CA ASP A 159 8.71 -13.76 6.25
C ASP A 159 9.93 -12.82 6.34
N GLY A 160 10.98 -13.16 5.60
CA GLY A 160 12.19 -12.37 5.50
C GLY A 160 12.01 -10.97 4.94
N ASP A 161 11.01 -10.76 4.12
CA ASP A 161 10.74 -9.52 3.39
C ASP A 161 9.63 -8.69 4.06
N GLY A 162 9.12 -9.16 5.21
CA GLY A 162 8.10 -8.49 5.99
C GLY A 162 6.65 -8.80 5.56
N ASN A 163 6.44 -9.80 4.68
CA ASN A 163 5.11 -10.19 4.24
C ASN A 163 4.40 -11.05 5.27
N PRO A 164 3.09 -10.90 5.48
CA PRO A 164 2.32 -11.56 6.54
C PRO A 164 1.96 -13.02 6.17
N THR A 165 2.98 -13.83 5.90
CA THR A 165 2.85 -15.22 5.42
C THR A 165 2.78 -16.26 6.54
N GLY A 166 3.18 -15.89 7.75
CA GLY A 166 3.15 -16.75 8.92
C GLY A 166 1.79 -16.78 9.64
N PRO A 167 1.67 -17.59 10.70
CA PRO A 167 0.44 -17.70 11.48
C PRO A 167 0.07 -16.37 12.16
N LEU A 168 -1.24 -16.17 12.39
CA LEU A 168 -1.72 -15.09 13.23
C LEU A 168 -1.35 -15.37 14.70
N VAL A 169 -0.65 -14.44 15.34
CA VAL A 169 -0.36 -14.48 16.77
C VAL A 169 -1.20 -13.42 17.49
N LEU A 170 -1.69 -13.76 18.66
CA LEU A 170 -2.64 -12.93 19.40
C LEU A 170 -1.93 -12.15 20.52
N ARG A 171 -2.50 -11.03 20.93
CA ARG A 171 -2.06 -10.27 22.11
C ARG A 171 -1.92 -11.18 23.34
N GLY A 172 -0.82 -11.02 24.06
CA GLY A 172 -0.50 -11.83 25.24
C GLY A 172 0.07 -13.22 24.93
N GLN A 173 0.07 -13.65 23.68
CA GLN A 173 0.64 -14.94 23.30
C GLN A 173 2.15 -14.95 23.54
N ALA A 174 2.64 -16.02 24.20
CA ALA A 174 4.06 -16.28 24.35
C ALA A 174 4.63 -16.89 23.07
N LEU A 175 5.74 -16.37 22.59
CA LEU A 175 6.48 -16.90 21.45
C LEU A 175 7.87 -17.36 21.92
N THR A 176 8.25 -18.59 21.55
CA THR A 176 9.60 -19.08 21.77
C THR A 176 10.54 -18.45 20.74
N VAL A 177 11.56 -17.75 21.22
CA VAL A 177 12.56 -17.11 20.35
C VAL A 177 13.54 -18.17 19.84
N THR A 178 13.69 -18.25 18.52
CA THR A 178 14.62 -19.15 17.84
C THR A 178 15.81 -18.42 17.22
N GLY A 179 15.77 -17.07 17.19
CA GLY A 179 16.84 -16.24 16.63
C GLY A 179 16.45 -14.76 16.59
N TYR A 180 17.30 -13.97 15.94
CA TYR A 180 17.18 -12.53 15.78
C TYR A 180 17.44 -12.13 14.35
N ARG A 181 16.84 -11.00 13.92
CA ARG A 181 17.03 -10.47 12.58
C ARG A 181 16.99 -8.93 12.57
N GLY A 182 17.91 -8.33 11.80
CA GLY A 182 17.99 -6.89 11.58
C GLY A 182 18.36 -6.07 12.83
N LEU A 183 18.75 -4.82 12.63
CA LEU A 183 18.99 -3.83 13.69
C LEU A 183 17.96 -2.71 13.54
N ALA A 184 17.41 -2.24 14.65
CA ALA A 184 16.71 -0.97 14.72
C ALA A 184 17.71 0.21 14.68
N GLU A 185 17.24 1.43 14.49
CA GLU A 185 18.08 2.63 14.42
C GLU A 185 18.95 2.85 15.67
N ASP A 186 18.46 2.44 16.83
CA ASP A 186 19.17 2.52 18.12
C ASP A 186 20.20 1.40 18.32
N GLY A 187 20.36 0.50 17.34
CA GLY A 187 21.25 -0.66 17.38
C GLY A 187 20.69 -1.86 18.12
N SER A 188 19.45 -1.82 18.60
CA SER A 188 18.76 -2.98 19.16
C SER A 188 18.30 -3.97 18.08
N VAL A 189 17.87 -5.18 18.47
CA VAL A 189 17.28 -6.16 17.56
C VAL A 189 16.00 -5.62 16.96
N ALA A 190 15.89 -5.66 15.63
CA ALA A 190 14.68 -5.20 14.93
C ALA A 190 13.57 -6.24 14.95
N TYR A 191 13.91 -7.54 14.79
CA TYR A 191 12.95 -8.63 14.72
C TYR A 191 13.38 -9.82 15.57
N TYR A 192 12.44 -10.45 16.26
CA TYR A 192 12.60 -11.78 16.85
C TYR A 192 12.12 -12.84 15.86
N GLN A 193 12.90 -13.91 15.71
CA GLN A 193 12.49 -15.11 14.97
C GLN A 193 11.77 -16.08 15.92
N ALA A 194 10.67 -16.65 15.45
CA ALA A 194 9.90 -17.67 16.14
C ALA A 194 9.49 -18.78 15.16
N GLU A 195 8.88 -19.86 15.66
CA GLU A 195 8.30 -20.87 14.77
C GLU A 195 7.22 -20.24 13.88
N GLY A 196 7.38 -20.37 12.57
CA GLY A 196 6.45 -19.85 11.58
C GLY A 196 6.74 -18.43 11.07
N GLY A 197 7.80 -17.74 11.53
CA GLY A 197 8.19 -16.45 10.98
C GLY A 197 8.86 -15.49 11.97
N CYS A 198 8.84 -14.21 11.62
CA CYS A 198 9.44 -13.14 12.39
C CYS A 198 8.39 -12.18 12.95
N ILE A 199 8.70 -11.51 14.06
CA ILE A 199 7.88 -10.43 14.63
C ILE A 199 8.76 -9.23 14.95
N PRO A 200 8.36 -7.98 14.58
CA PRO A 200 9.10 -6.79 14.97
C PRO A 200 9.23 -6.65 16.49
N ALA A 201 10.41 -6.32 16.98
CA ALA A 201 10.68 -6.20 18.42
C ALA A 201 9.78 -5.16 19.11
N ARG A 202 9.37 -4.09 18.39
CA ARG A 202 8.42 -3.09 18.90
C ARG A 202 7.04 -3.67 19.28
N TYR A 203 6.66 -4.83 18.74
CA TYR A 203 5.37 -5.48 18.98
C TYR A 203 5.42 -6.65 19.95
N VAL A 204 6.52 -6.79 20.67
CA VAL A 204 6.62 -7.74 21.77
C VAL A 204 7.11 -7.07 23.05
N ARG A 205 6.99 -7.79 24.15
CA ARG A 205 7.56 -7.44 25.46
C ARG A 205 8.29 -8.65 26.01
N LEU A 206 9.22 -8.41 26.94
CA LEU A 206 10.06 -9.46 27.52
C LEU A 206 9.34 -10.23 28.62
N THR A 207 8.29 -9.64 29.21
CA THR A 207 7.48 -10.28 30.25
C THR A 207 5.98 -10.19 29.91
N GLU A 208 5.22 -11.13 30.43
CA GLU A 208 3.76 -11.14 30.32
C GLU A 208 3.13 -9.89 30.97
N GLU A 209 3.69 -9.45 32.11
CA GLU A 209 3.22 -8.26 32.82
C GLU A 209 3.43 -6.98 31.99
N GLU A 210 4.57 -6.84 31.32
CA GLU A 210 4.82 -5.70 30.42
C GLU A 210 3.90 -5.72 29.21
N ALA A 211 3.63 -6.89 28.64
CA ALA A 211 2.68 -7.02 27.52
C ALA A 211 1.26 -6.66 27.93
N ALA A 212 0.84 -7.07 29.13
CA ALA A 212 -0.46 -6.70 29.69
C ALA A 212 -0.54 -5.21 30.04
N ALA A 213 0.52 -4.63 30.62
CA ALA A 213 0.56 -3.21 31.00
C ALA A 213 0.62 -2.26 29.78
N ALA A 214 1.11 -2.74 28.63
CA ALA A 214 1.17 -1.94 27.39
C ALA A 214 -0.22 -1.70 26.77
N TYR A 215 -1.26 -2.37 27.27
CA TYR A 215 -2.62 -2.24 26.77
C TYR A 215 -3.39 -1.17 27.55
N ASP A 216 -3.97 -0.19 26.84
CA ASP A 216 -4.85 0.80 27.46
C ASP A 216 -6.21 0.16 27.81
N ALA A 217 -6.31 -0.34 29.05
CA ALA A 217 -7.52 -1.00 29.54
C ALA A 217 -8.72 -0.04 29.64
N ASP A 218 -8.49 1.27 29.79
CA ASP A 218 -9.58 2.24 29.85
C ASP A 218 -10.14 2.50 28.45
N MET A 219 -9.27 2.59 27.43
CA MET A 219 -9.71 2.67 26.05
C MET A 219 -10.43 1.39 25.62
N ALA A 220 -9.89 0.22 25.92
CA ALA A 220 -10.55 -1.04 25.63
C ALA A 220 -11.95 -1.13 26.26
N ARG A 221 -12.09 -0.66 27.52
CA ARG A 221 -13.38 -0.63 28.23
C ARG A 221 -14.35 0.37 27.61
N LEU A 222 -13.86 1.55 27.19
CA LEU A 222 -14.67 2.55 26.51
C LEU A 222 -15.27 2.00 25.21
N HIS A 223 -14.50 1.20 24.48
CA HIS A 223 -14.94 0.63 23.20
C HIS A 223 -15.68 -0.70 23.34
N ALA A 224 -15.54 -1.42 24.46
CA ALA A 224 -16.19 -2.70 24.70
C ALA A 224 -17.73 -2.63 24.63
N ASP A 225 -18.32 -1.50 25.06
CA ASP A 225 -19.78 -1.29 25.04
C ASP A 225 -20.31 -0.83 23.66
N ARG A 226 -19.42 -0.75 22.65
CA ARG A 226 -19.75 -0.29 21.30
C ARG A 226 -19.82 -1.44 20.30
N GLY A 227 -20.46 -2.50 20.72
CA GLY A 227 -20.58 -3.72 19.95
C GLY A 227 -21.15 -3.51 18.56
N ASP A 228 -20.98 -4.55 17.80
CA ASP A 228 -21.50 -4.71 16.47
C ASP A 228 -23.04 -4.74 16.47
N SER A 229 -23.62 -3.90 15.65
CA SER A 229 -25.06 -3.93 15.36
C SER A 229 -25.39 -4.67 14.07
N TYR A 230 -24.39 -5.01 13.22
CA TYR A 230 -24.63 -5.34 11.81
C TYR A 230 -23.67 -6.38 11.19
N GLY A 231 -22.94 -7.16 11.98
CA GLY A 231 -22.05 -8.23 11.46
C GLY A 231 -20.62 -7.80 11.14
N GLY A 232 -20.21 -6.57 11.51
CA GLY A 232 -18.83 -6.10 11.32
C GLY A 232 -17.85 -6.60 12.37
N GLY A 233 -18.33 -7.06 13.50
CA GLY A 233 -17.57 -7.57 14.63
C GLY A 233 -17.63 -6.69 15.87
N ASP A 234 -16.93 -7.12 16.91
CA ASP A 234 -16.92 -6.47 18.23
C ASP A 234 -15.77 -5.44 18.31
N ALA A 235 -16.06 -4.24 18.75
CA ALA A 235 -15.05 -3.22 18.99
C ALA A 235 -14.09 -3.58 20.13
N ALA A 236 -14.49 -4.41 21.09
CA ALA A 236 -13.65 -4.85 22.20
C ALA A 236 -12.41 -5.67 21.74
N GLY A 237 -12.51 -6.35 20.61
CA GLY A 237 -11.42 -7.18 20.05
C GLY A 237 -10.40 -6.43 19.22
N LEU A 238 -10.49 -5.09 19.12
CA LEU A 238 -9.61 -4.27 18.31
C LEU A 238 -8.39 -3.74 19.11
N ASP A 239 -7.40 -3.26 18.41
CA ASP A 239 -6.20 -2.66 19.01
C ASP A 239 -6.42 -1.16 19.26
N TYR A 240 -6.21 -0.73 20.50
CA TYR A 240 -6.29 0.67 20.93
C TYR A 240 -4.97 1.18 21.54
N ASP A 241 -3.86 0.51 21.25
CA ASP A 241 -2.57 1.00 21.68
C ASP A 241 -2.27 2.37 21.03
N ALA A 242 -1.69 3.27 21.82
CA ALA A 242 -1.22 4.55 21.30
C ALA A 242 0.10 4.33 20.54
N TYR A 243 0.07 4.51 19.23
CA TYR A 243 1.26 4.48 18.39
C TYR A 243 1.67 5.92 18.02
N GLU A 244 2.93 6.24 18.20
CA GLU A 244 3.45 7.54 17.75
C GLU A 244 3.35 7.63 16.23
N LYS A 245 2.78 8.75 15.74
CA LYS A 245 2.72 9.01 14.30
C LYS A 245 4.11 9.44 13.80
N PRO A 246 4.59 8.89 12.67
CA PRO A 246 5.92 9.19 12.15
C PRO A 246 6.05 10.66 11.73
N LYS A 247 7.29 11.15 11.73
CA LYS A 247 7.66 12.43 11.17
C LYS A 247 8.90 12.23 10.32
N PHE A 248 8.75 12.42 9.03
CA PHE A 248 9.85 12.21 8.09
C PHE A 248 10.51 13.55 7.75
N GLU A 249 11.84 13.60 7.83
CA GLU A 249 12.60 14.82 7.52
C GLU A 249 12.47 15.26 6.06
N ASN A 250 12.46 14.29 5.14
CA ASN A 250 12.41 14.52 3.70
C ASN A 250 10.99 14.42 3.11
N ASN A 251 9.99 14.14 3.93
CA ASN A 251 8.59 14.01 3.52
C ASN A 251 7.69 14.62 4.59
N VAL A 252 7.41 15.90 4.50
CA VAL A 252 6.64 16.62 5.51
C VAL A 252 5.18 16.70 5.09
N MET A 253 4.29 16.10 5.88
CA MET A 253 2.85 16.24 5.68
C MET A 253 2.39 17.63 6.12
N PRO A 254 1.68 18.41 5.26
CA PRO A 254 1.12 19.70 5.65
C PRO A 254 0.10 19.56 6.78
N GLY A 255 0.09 20.48 7.74
CA GLY A 255 -0.88 20.48 8.84
C GLY A 255 -2.32 20.61 8.38
N THR A 256 -2.55 21.26 7.21
CA THR A 256 -3.85 21.31 6.53
C THR A 256 -3.63 21.00 5.05
N VAL A 257 -4.26 19.94 4.56
CA VAL A 257 -4.21 19.52 3.16
C VAL A 257 -5.49 19.92 2.45
N LYS A 258 -5.36 20.68 1.37
CA LYS A 258 -6.46 21.07 0.48
C LYS A 258 -6.17 20.47 -0.89
N ALA A 259 -6.86 19.39 -1.28
CA ALA A 259 -6.50 18.63 -2.46
C ALA A 259 -7.56 18.63 -3.56
N LEU A 260 -7.11 18.72 -4.80
CA LEU A 260 -7.91 18.34 -5.98
C LEU A 260 -7.69 16.86 -6.29
N TYR A 261 -8.78 16.19 -6.66
CA TYR A 261 -8.72 14.80 -7.14
C TYR A 261 -8.51 14.74 -8.65
N LEU A 262 -7.58 13.91 -9.08
CA LEU A 262 -7.25 13.62 -10.47
C LEU A 262 -7.38 12.12 -10.75
N ASN A 263 -8.29 11.76 -11.65
CA ASN A 263 -8.40 10.40 -12.15
C ASN A 263 -7.32 10.08 -13.19
N ASN A 264 -7.30 8.84 -13.68
CA ASN A 264 -6.27 8.31 -14.59
C ASN A 264 -6.17 9.04 -15.95
N GLU A 265 -7.20 9.76 -16.37
CA GLU A 265 -7.19 10.58 -17.58
C GLU A 265 -6.73 12.02 -17.28
N ALA A 266 -7.22 12.58 -16.18
CA ALA A 266 -6.91 13.95 -15.77
C ALA A 266 -5.40 14.15 -15.52
N ILE A 267 -4.72 13.16 -14.95
CA ILE A 267 -3.28 13.22 -14.69
C ILE A 267 -2.44 13.40 -15.96
N ARG A 268 -2.95 13.10 -17.13
CA ARG A 268 -2.25 13.35 -18.41
C ARG A 268 -2.04 14.83 -18.73
N ASN A 269 -2.78 15.72 -18.07
CA ASN A 269 -2.67 17.17 -18.28
C ASN A 269 -2.51 17.91 -16.93
N PRO A 270 -1.47 17.61 -16.15
CA PRO A 270 -1.30 18.15 -14.80
C PRO A 270 -1.18 19.66 -14.77
N GLU A 271 -0.60 20.29 -15.80
CA GLU A 271 -0.42 21.74 -15.88
C GLU A 271 -1.75 22.51 -15.86
N ALA A 272 -2.83 21.94 -16.43
CA ALA A 272 -4.14 22.57 -16.42
C ALA A 272 -4.74 22.61 -14.99
N TYR A 273 -4.45 21.60 -14.17
CA TYR A 273 -4.90 21.52 -12.78
C TYR A 273 -4.02 22.34 -11.85
N ILE A 274 -2.70 22.37 -12.09
CA ILE A 274 -1.76 23.28 -11.42
C ILE A 274 -2.24 24.72 -11.59
N ALA A 275 -2.59 25.14 -12.82
CA ALA A 275 -3.07 26.50 -13.10
C ALA A 275 -4.37 26.86 -12.35
N VAL A 276 -5.21 25.88 -11.99
CA VAL A 276 -6.36 26.11 -11.11
C VAL A 276 -5.91 26.20 -9.65
N ALA A 277 -5.07 25.28 -9.21
CA ALA A 277 -4.58 25.16 -7.84
C ALA A 277 -3.80 26.41 -7.38
N ASP A 278 -2.92 26.93 -8.24
CA ASP A 278 -2.12 28.13 -7.98
C ASP A 278 -2.95 29.38 -7.64
N GLY A 279 -4.19 29.42 -8.11
CA GLY A 279 -5.09 30.58 -7.96
C GLY A 279 -6.06 30.49 -6.78
N CYS A 280 -6.10 29.38 -6.00
CA CYS A 280 -7.21 29.14 -5.07
C CYS A 280 -6.84 28.42 -3.76
N GLY A 281 -5.58 28.51 -3.30
CA GLY A 281 -5.18 27.99 -2.00
C GLY A 281 -5.11 26.44 -1.89
N ILE A 282 -5.27 25.71 -2.99
CA ILE A 282 -5.01 24.28 -3.07
C ILE A 282 -3.50 24.04 -2.90
N ASN A 283 -3.12 23.05 -2.10
CA ASN A 283 -1.71 22.71 -1.82
C ASN A 283 -1.37 21.22 -2.05
N ALA A 284 -2.34 20.45 -2.53
CA ALA A 284 -2.17 19.01 -2.73
C ALA A 284 -2.98 18.48 -3.93
N PHE A 285 -2.62 17.29 -4.37
CA PHE A 285 -3.39 16.50 -5.33
C PHE A 285 -3.55 15.07 -4.85
N VAL A 286 -4.73 14.50 -5.02
CA VAL A 286 -4.97 13.05 -4.95
C VAL A 286 -5.00 12.52 -6.37
N VAL A 287 -4.17 11.52 -6.66
CA VAL A 287 -4.03 10.94 -8.00
C VAL A 287 -4.30 9.44 -7.93
N ASP A 288 -5.18 8.94 -8.79
CA ASP A 288 -5.45 7.50 -8.82
C ASP A 288 -4.25 6.73 -9.36
N VAL A 289 -3.68 5.89 -8.53
CA VAL A 289 -2.84 4.75 -8.94
C VAL A 289 -3.77 3.64 -9.47
N MET A 290 -4.89 3.44 -8.77
CA MET A 290 -5.90 2.45 -9.10
C MET A 290 -7.27 2.87 -8.56
N ASP A 291 -8.30 2.83 -9.42
CA ASP A 291 -9.69 3.01 -9.04
C ASP A 291 -10.57 1.87 -9.59
N GLY A 292 -10.64 0.77 -8.84
CA GLY A 292 -11.25 -0.48 -9.30
C GLY A 292 -10.53 -1.00 -10.55
N GLY A 293 -11.29 -1.19 -11.64
CA GLY A 293 -10.71 -1.60 -12.94
C GLY A 293 -10.07 -0.47 -13.75
N ALA A 294 -10.04 0.77 -13.25
CA ALA A 294 -9.37 1.88 -13.91
C ALA A 294 -7.94 2.03 -13.37
N ILE A 295 -6.96 1.60 -14.14
CA ILE A 295 -5.56 1.44 -13.74
C ILE A 295 -4.75 2.65 -14.21
N GLY A 296 -4.02 3.30 -13.29
CA GLY A 296 -3.25 4.52 -13.55
C GLY A 296 -2.11 4.31 -14.53
N TYR A 297 -1.31 3.28 -14.33
CA TYR A 297 -0.14 2.99 -15.15
C TYR A 297 0.18 1.49 -15.19
N ALA A 298 0.95 1.08 -16.20
CA ALA A 298 1.43 -0.30 -16.36
C ALA A 298 2.51 -0.62 -15.32
N SER A 299 2.07 -1.14 -14.17
CA SER A 299 2.91 -1.42 -13.00
C SER A 299 3.57 -2.79 -13.12
N PRO A 300 4.91 -2.92 -12.92
CA PRO A 300 5.57 -4.22 -12.76
C PRO A 300 4.98 -5.10 -11.65
N VAL A 301 4.55 -4.52 -10.54
CA VAL A 301 3.86 -5.25 -9.47
C VAL A 301 2.51 -5.78 -9.97
N MET A 302 1.73 -4.98 -10.69
CA MET A 302 0.49 -5.47 -11.31
C MET A 302 0.77 -6.59 -12.31
N GLN A 303 1.84 -6.48 -13.10
CA GLN A 303 2.21 -7.55 -14.03
C GLN A 303 2.46 -8.89 -13.33
N GLN A 304 2.97 -8.86 -12.11
CA GLN A 304 3.22 -10.04 -11.29
C GLN A 304 1.95 -10.60 -10.64
N TYR A 305 1.12 -9.72 -10.04
CA TYR A 305 -0.01 -10.13 -9.22
C TYR A 305 -1.34 -10.18 -9.98
N SER A 306 -1.54 -9.29 -10.93
CA SER A 306 -2.77 -9.16 -11.72
C SER A 306 -2.45 -8.70 -13.14
N PRO A 307 -2.04 -9.65 -14.02
CA PRO A 307 -1.67 -9.34 -15.41
C PRO A 307 -2.75 -8.58 -16.18
N SER A 308 -4.03 -8.84 -15.92
CA SER A 308 -5.14 -8.12 -16.56
C SER A 308 -5.17 -6.64 -16.13
N ALA A 309 -4.81 -6.31 -14.89
CA ALA A 309 -4.67 -4.93 -14.46
C ALA A 309 -3.52 -4.22 -15.21
N TYR A 310 -2.39 -4.90 -15.39
CA TYR A 310 -1.28 -4.38 -16.17
C TYR A 310 -1.67 -4.07 -17.62
N GLU A 311 -2.44 -4.95 -18.26
CA GLU A 311 -2.92 -4.77 -19.64
C GLU A 311 -3.95 -3.64 -19.78
N ASP A 312 -4.77 -3.41 -18.74
CA ASP A 312 -5.81 -2.38 -18.71
C ASP A 312 -5.28 -0.98 -18.34
N ALA A 313 -3.96 -0.81 -18.17
CA ALA A 313 -3.37 0.44 -17.75
C ALA A 313 -3.62 1.60 -18.72
N TYR A 314 -4.01 2.75 -18.19
CA TYR A 314 -4.29 3.96 -18.95
C TYR A 314 -3.02 4.65 -19.48
N ASN A 315 -1.92 4.53 -18.75
CA ASN A 315 -0.65 5.20 -19.06
C ASN A 315 0.50 4.21 -19.00
N THR A 316 1.59 4.53 -19.71
CA THR A 316 2.87 3.88 -19.44
C THR A 316 3.39 4.32 -18.06
N LEU A 317 4.30 3.56 -17.49
CA LEU A 317 4.94 3.91 -16.23
C LEU A 317 5.67 5.26 -16.35
N GLU A 318 6.40 5.47 -17.44
CA GLU A 318 7.21 6.68 -17.70
C GLU A 318 6.34 7.92 -17.87
N ASP A 319 5.22 7.84 -18.61
CA ASP A 319 4.32 8.97 -18.83
C ASP A 319 3.62 9.37 -17.52
N TYR A 320 3.19 8.38 -16.75
CA TYR A 320 2.54 8.63 -15.47
C TYR A 320 3.53 9.22 -14.47
N GLN A 321 4.76 8.68 -14.37
CA GLN A 321 5.82 9.22 -13.52
C GLN A 321 6.14 10.67 -13.88
N ALA A 322 6.29 10.95 -15.19
CA ALA A 322 6.56 12.32 -15.66
C ALA A 322 5.43 13.29 -15.28
N ALA A 323 4.18 12.84 -15.34
CA ALA A 323 3.01 13.65 -14.95
C ALA A 323 2.96 13.93 -13.44
N VAL A 324 3.16 12.91 -12.60
CA VAL A 324 3.24 13.06 -11.14
C VAL A 324 4.40 13.98 -10.75
N ARG A 325 5.56 13.82 -11.39
CA ARG A 325 6.73 14.67 -11.16
C ARG A 325 6.43 16.15 -11.39
N LYS A 326 5.64 16.52 -12.40
CA LYS A 326 5.24 17.92 -12.63
C LYS A 326 4.45 18.51 -11.46
N LEU A 327 3.57 17.73 -10.84
CA LEU A 327 2.86 18.16 -9.63
C LEU A 327 3.84 18.39 -8.46
N LYS A 328 4.79 17.48 -8.29
CA LYS A 328 5.84 17.57 -7.26
C LYS A 328 6.77 18.75 -7.48
N ASP A 329 7.25 18.94 -8.71
CA ASP A 329 8.17 20.03 -9.09
C ASP A 329 7.50 21.41 -8.93
N ALA A 330 6.17 21.47 -9.06
CA ALA A 330 5.37 22.66 -8.76
C ALA A 330 5.17 22.89 -7.23
N GLY A 331 5.68 21.99 -6.38
CA GLY A 331 5.67 22.14 -4.92
C GLY A 331 4.44 21.59 -4.22
N TYR A 332 3.60 20.81 -4.90
CA TYR A 332 2.40 20.23 -4.31
C TYR A 332 2.69 18.93 -3.53
N TYR A 333 1.94 18.74 -2.44
CA TYR A 333 1.85 17.45 -1.75
C TYR A 333 1.02 16.48 -2.58
N VAL A 334 1.55 15.32 -2.94
CA VAL A 334 0.88 14.39 -3.86
C VAL A 334 0.58 13.07 -3.16
N ILE A 335 -0.70 12.69 -3.21
CA ILE A 335 -1.27 11.49 -2.58
C ILE A 335 -1.60 10.50 -3.69
N GLY A 336 -1.05 9.29 -3.61
CA GLY A 336 -1.41 8.18 -4.51
C GLY A 336 -2.59 7.40 -3.94
N ARG A 337 -3.73 7.34 -4.65
CA ARG A 337 -4.92 6.63 -4.19
C ARG A 337 -5.01 5.24 -4.83
N ILE A 338 -5.24 4.21 -3.99
CA ILE A 338 -5.36 2.82 -4.38
C ILE A 338 -6.65 2.24 -3.79
N THR A 339 -7.52 1.67 -4.63
CA THR A 339 -8.64 0.87 -4.15
C THR A 339 -8.14 -0.48 -3.65
N ALA A 340 -8.33 -0.77 -2.35
CA ALA A 340 -7.78 -1.95 -1.71
C ALA A 340 -8.54 -3.23 -2.10
N PHE A 341 -9.82 -3.32 -1.73
CA PHE A 341 -10.63 -4.54 -1.89
C PHE A 341 -11.76 -4.40 -2.94
N ASN A 342 -11.71 -3.38 -3.77
CA ASN A 342 -12.50 -3.30 -4.99
C ASN A 342 -11.55 -3.42 -6.19
N ASP A 343 -11.36 -4.64 -6.68
CA ASP A 343 -10.40 -4.95 -7.73
C ASP A 343 -10.96 -6.05 -8.65
N PRO A 344 -11.67 -5.70 -9.71
CA PRO A 344 -12.24 -6.66 -10.64
C PRO A 344 -11.18 -7.38 -11.49
N ASN A 345 -10.00 -6.79 -11.69
CA ASN A 345 -8.92 -7.40 -12.44
C ASN A 345 -8.29 -8.53 -11.62
N LEU A 346 -7.93 -8.27 -10.36
CA LEU A 346 -7.44 -9.32 -9.47
C LEU A 346 -8.48 -10.42 -9.28
N ALA A 347 -9.76 -10.07 -9.16
CA ALA A 347 -10.84 -11.03 -9.06
C ALA A 347 -10.98 -11.92 -10.31
N THR A 348 -10.52 -11.44 -11.46
CA THR A 348 -10.47 -12.22 -12.71
C THR A 348 -9.26 -13.14 -12.77
N ASP A 349 -8.09 -12.62 -12.37
CA ASP A 349 -6.82 -13.35 -12.41
C ASP A 349 -6.72 -14.38 -11.26
N HIS A 350 -7.32 -14.10 -10.11
CA HIS A 350 -7.27 -14.87 -8.87
C HIS A 350 -8.67 -15.10 -8.25
N PRO A 351 -9.55 -15.87 -8.91
CA PRO A 351 -10.90 -16.14 -8.41
C PRO A 351 -10.90 -16.84 -7.04
N GLU A 352 -9.82 -17.54 -6.66
CA GLU A 352 -9.64 -18.14 -5.33
C GLU A 352 -9.52 -17.13 -4.19
N CYS A 353 -9.21 -15.88 -4.50
CA CYS A 353 -9.15 -14.78 -3.52
C CYS A 353 -10.48 -14.01 -3.41
N VAL A 354 -11.51 -14.37 -4.19
CA VAL A 354 -12.76 -13.61 -4.27
C VAL A 354 -13.77 -14.13 -3.25
N VAL A 355 -14.55 -13.22 -2.67
CA VAL A 355 -15.72 -13.58 -1.87
C VAL A 355 -16.64 -14.52 -2.66
N ALA A 356 -17.00 -15.65 -2.09
CA ALA A 356 -17.65 -16.77 -2.79
C ALA A 356 -18.94 -17.22 -2.11
N ASP A 357 -19.72 -18.07 -2.77
CA ASP A 357 -20.75 -18.89 -2.15
C ASP A 357 -20.13 -20.12 -1.46
N LEU A 358 -20.95 -20.89 -0.75
CA LEU A 358 -20.48 -22.10 -0.04
C LEU A 358 -20.03 -23.23 -0.97
N ASP A 359 -20.31 -23.16 -2.26
CA ASP A 359 -19.84 -24.08 -3.28
C ASP A 359 -18.48 -23.63 -3.90
N GLY A 360 -17.97 -22.46 -3.45
CA GLY A 360 -16.70 -21.87 -3.91
C GLY A 360 -16.83 -21.06 -5.20
N ASN A 361 -18.05 -20.71 -5.63
CA ASN A 361 -18.22 -19.88 -6.82
C ASN A 361 -18.13 -18.39 -6.42
N PRO A 362 -17.33 -17.57 -7.12
CA PRO A 362 -17.25 -16.14 -6.87
C PRO A 362 -18.60 -15.44 -6.90
N LEU A 363 -18.92 -14.65 -5.88
CA LEU A 363 -20.17 -13.89 -5.74
C LEU A 363 -20.03 -12.47 -6.30
N LYS A 364 -21.04 -12.04 -7.05
CA LYS A 364 -21.21 -10.62 -7.41
C LYS A 364 -22.03 -9.88 -6.36
N ILE A 365 -21.42 -8.93 -5.69
CA ILE A 365 -22.08 -8.07 -4.72
C ILE A 365 -22.08 -6.66 -5.26
N GLY A 366 -23.27 -6.05 -5.40
CA GLY A 366 -23.41 -4.76 -6.09
C GLY A 366 -22.99 -4.78 -7.57
N GLY A 367 -23.06 -5.95 -8.22
CA GLY A 367 -22.67 -6.14 -9.62
C GLY A 367 -21.17 -6.39 -9.86
N MET A 368 -20.34 -6.39 -8.82
CA MET A 368 -18.88 -6.52 -8.89
C MET A 368 -18.41 -7.74 -8.09
N TYR A 369 -17.27 -8.30 -8.49
CA TYR A 369 -16.52 -9.26 -7.70
C TYR A 369 -15.57 -8.52 -6.74
N TRP A 370 -15.44 -9.05 -5.52
CA TRP A 370 -14.65 -8.46 -4.46
C TRP A 370 -13.57 -9.42 -3.98
N PRO A 371 -12.28 -9.07 -4.11
CA PRO A 371 -11.24 -9.79 -3.37
C PRO A 371 -11.53 -9.77 -1.87
N SER A 372 -11.23 -10.87 -1.20
CA SER A 372 -11.47 -10.99 0.23
C SER A 372 -10.55 -10.08 1.05
N VAL A 373 -11.13 -9.35 2.00
CA VAL A 373 -10.36 -8.56 2.99
C VAL A 373 -9.54 -9.45 3.93
N TYR A 374 -9.90 -10.73 4.07
CA TYR A 374 -9.12 -11.69 4.87
C TYR A 374 -7.89 -12.26 4.14
N SER A 375 -7.80 -12.12 2.83
CA SER A 375 -6.70 -12.70 2.03
C SER A 375 -5.39 -11.95 2.23
N ARG A 376 -4.37 -12.63 2.80
CA ARG A 376 -3.02 -12.08 2.98
C ARG A 376 -2.29 -11.91 1.65
N TYR A 377 -2.62 -12.69 0.63
CA TYR A 377 -2.16 -12.51 -0.74
C TYR A 377 -2.62 -11.14 -1.31
N VAL A 378 -3.89 -10.78 -1.12
CA VAL A 378 -4.43 -9.48 -1.51
C VAL A 378 -3.73 -8.34 -0.73
N TRP A 379 -3.48 -8.52 0.57
CA TRP A 379 -2.75 -7.55 1.38
C TRP A 379 -1.35 -7.28 0.81
N GLN A 380 -0.61 -8.35 0.55
CA GLN A 380 0.74 -8.26 -0.02
C GLN A 380 0.71 -7.52 -1.36
N TYR A 381 -0.15 -7.92 -2.29
CA TYR A 381 -0.29 -7.24 -3.57
C TYR A 381 -0.53 -5.73 -3.41
N LYS A 382 -1.49 -5.34 -2.57
CA LYS A 382 -1.84 -3.92 -2.40
C LYS A 382 -0.73 -3.12 -1.74
N VAL A 383 0.00 -3.70 -0.82
CA VAL A 383 1.13 -3.03 -0.16
C VAL A 383 2.36 -2.98 -1.07
N ASP A 384 2.66 -4.03 -1.82
CA ASP A 384 3.74 -4.02 -2.81
C ASP A 384 3.48 -2.98 -3.91
N LEU A 385 2.23 -2.87 -4.39
CA LEU A 385 1.82 -1.82 -5.33
C LEU A 385 1.97 -0.42 -4.71
N ALA A 386 1.61 -0.26 -3.45
CA ALA A 386 1.74 1.00 -2.72
C ALA A 386 3.21 1.42 -2.56
N LEU A 387 4.09 0.48 -2.23
CA LEU A 387 5.54 0.71 -2.12
C LEU A 387 6.15 1.06 -3.49
N GLU A 388 5.83 0.30 -4.54
CA GLU A 388 6.28 0.62 -5.90
C GLU A 388 5.82 2.02 -6.33
N ALA A 389 4.53 2.34 -6.12
CA ALA A 389 3.99 3.64 -6.47
C ALA A 389 4.68 4.78 -5.70
N ALA A 390 4.91 4.60 -4.40
CA ALA A 390 5.60 5.59 -3.57
C ALA A 390 7.06 5.78 -4.02
N GLU A 391 7.80 4.72 -4.24
CA GLU A 391 9.20 4.75 -4.64
C GLU A 391 9.37 5.32 -6.07
N THR A 392 8.58 4.80 -7.02
CA THR A 392 8.73 5.13 -8.44
C THR A 392 8.18 6.50 -8.78
N MET A 393 7.01 6.88 -8.25
CA MET A 393 6.36 8.15 -8.55
C MET A 393 6.77 9.26 -7.56
N GLY A 394 7.26 8.88 -6.38
CA GLY A 394 7.61 9.81 -5.31
C GLY A 394 6.40 10.39 -4.59
N PHE A 395 5.32 9.63 -4.45
CA PHE A 395 4.16 10.05 -3.66
C PHE A 395 4.57 10.35 -2.22
N ASN A 396 3.98 11.40 -1.65
CA ASN A 396 4.20 11.75 -0.24
C ASN A 396 3.41 10.85 0.71
N GLU A 397 2.29 10.34 0.20
CA GLU A 397 1.30 9.58 0.96
C GLU A 397 0.61 8.57 0.04
N ILE A 398 0.30 7.40 0.57
CA ILE A 398 -0.59 6.45 -0.10
C ILE A 398 -1.92 6.43 0.66
N GLN A 399 -3.00 6.58 -0.10
CA GLN A 399 -4.36 6.56 0.39
C GLN A 399 -5.07 5.30 -0.06
N PHE A 400 -5.51 4.47 0.89
CA PHE A 400 -6.30 3.28 0.60
C PHE A 400 -7.79 3.61 0.64
N ASP A 401 -8.47 3.47 -0.49
CA ASP A 401 -9.94 3.48 -0.57
C ASP A 401 -10.47 2.05 -0.65
N TYR A 402 -11.77 1.88 -0.46
CA TYR A 402 -12.41 0.56 -0.39
C TYR A 402 -11.73 -0.40 0.61
N VAL A 403 -11.14 0.16 1.67
CA VAL A 403 -10.55 -0.60 2.77
C VAL A 403 -11.67 -1.08 3.70
N ARG A 404 -12.45 -2.01 3.18
CA ARG A 404 -13.69 -2.52 3.77
C ARG A 404 -14.19 -3.77 3.08
N PHE A 405 -15.09 -4.48 3.72
CA PHE A 405 -15.89 -5.52 3.07
C PHE A 405 -16.94 -4.90 2.13
N PRO A 406 -17.47 -5.66 1.16
CA PRO A 406 -18.57 -5.18 0.35
C PRO A 406 -19.77 -4.86 1.22
N ASP A 407 -20.46 -3.78 0.92
CA ASP A 407 -21.76 -3.47 1.49
C ASP A 407 -22.87 -4.27 0.77
N GLY A 408 -24.02 -4.43 1.45
CA GLY A 408 -25.14 -5.22 0.90
C GLY A 408 -24.98 -6.73 1.05
N THR A 409 -24.11 -7.19 1.97
CA THR A 409 -23.94 -8.63 2.26
C THR A 409 -24.86 -9.14 3.38
N TRP A 410 -25.67 -8.28 3.98
CA TRP A 410 -26.47 -8.61 5.16
C TRP A 410 -27.30 -9.90 5.02
N ASP A 411 -28.02 -10.05 3.90
CA ASP A 411 -28.87 -11.22 3.67
C ASP A 411 -28.03 -12.52 3.54
N TYR A 412 -26.84 -12.43 2.97
CA TYR A 412 -25.90 -13.55 2.88
C TYR A 412 -25.29 -13.91 4.24
N ASP A 413 -24.90 -12.88 5.01
CA ASP A 413 -24.34 -13.06 6.36
C ASP A 413 -25.38 -13.70 7.30
N GLU A 414 -26.65 -13.23 7.29
CA GLU A 414 -27.74 -13.76 8.10
C GLU A 414 -28.09 -15.21 7.70
N ALA A 415 -28.09 -15.49 6.40
CA ALA A 415 -28.35 -16.83 5.88
C ALA A 415 -27.16 -17.79 6.04
N GLY A 416 -25.96 -17.28 6.33
CA GLY A 416 -24.72 -18.07 6.38
C GLY A 416 -24.36 -18.70 5.03
N THR A 417 -24.61 -17.99 3.93
CA THR A 417 -24.42 -18.49 2.55
C THR A 417 -23.26 -17.83 1.80
N ILE A 418 -22.44 -17.06 2.49
CA ILE A 418 -21.27 -16.37 1.95
C ILE A 418 -19.99 -16.92 2.60
N ASP A 419 -18.99 -17.17 1.77
CA ASP A 419 -17.64 -17.50 2.20
C ASP A 419 -16.70 -16.32 1.89
N TYR A 420 -16.10 -15.76 2.93
CA TYR A 420 -15.11 -14.69 2.82
C TYR A 420 -13.67 -15.22 2.86
N HIS A 421 -13.44 -16.53 2.90
CA HIS A 421 -12.12 -17.16 3.07
C HIS A 421 -11.41 -16.69 4.35
N ASN A 422 -12.10 -16.77 5.49
CA ASN A 422 -11.61 -16.30 6.79
C ASN A 422 -10.78 -17.37 7.51
N ASP A 423 -9.57 -17.61 7.06
CA ASP A 423 -8.69 -18.64 7.59
C ASP A 423 -8.16 -18.36 9.01
N ASN A 424 -8.25 -17.11 9.46
CA ASN A 424 -7.70 -16.68 10.75
C ASN A 424 -8.76 -16.45 11.84
N ASP A 425 -10.02 -16.74 11.59
CA ASP A 425 -11.13 -16.53 12.50
C ASP A 425 -11.20 -15.07 13.05
N GLU A 426 -11.06 -14.11 12.15
CA GLU A 426 -11.07 -12.69 12.45
C GLU A 426 -12.45 -12.07 12.22
N SER A 427 -12.82 -11.05 13.02
CA SER A 427 -13.95 -10.21 12.64
C SER A 427 -13.58 -9.30 11.44
N LYS A 428 -14.60 -8.77 10.74
CA LYS A 428 -14.41 -7.85 9.63
C LYS A 428 -13.58 -6.63 10.05
N ALA A 429 -13.87 -6.05 11.22
CA ALA A 429 -13.12 -4.90 11.73
C ALA A 429 -11.68 -5.23 12.13
N GLN A 430 -11.42 -6.43 12.64
CA GLN A 430 -10.07 -6.89 12.92
C GLN A 430 -9.23 -7.01 11.64
N ALA A 431 -9.79 -7.57 10.57
CA ALA A 431 -9.11 -7.69 9.30
C ALA A 431 -8.79 -6.33 8.68
N VAL A 432 -9.74 -5.39 8.69
CA VAL A 432 -9.54 -4.01 8.21
C VAL A 432 -8.43 -3.31 9.01
N GLN A 433 -8.48 -3.37 10.35
CA GLN A 433 -7.46 -2.75 11.18
C GLN A 433 -6.07 -3.36 10.94
N ARG A 434 -5.96 -4.69 10.89
CA ARG A 434 -4.68 -5.38 10.69
C ARG A 434 -4.09 -5.17 9.31
N PHE A 435 -4.92 -5.08 8.27
CA PHE A 435 -4.45 -4.66 6.94
C PHE A 435 -3.80 -3.28 6.99
N LEU A 436 -4.47 -2.30 7.61
CA LEU A 436 -3.93 -0.96 7.74
C LEU A 436 -2.68 -0.90 8.62
N GLN A 437 -2.61 -1.72 9.68
CA GLN A 437 -1.40 -1.85 10.50
C GLN A 437 -0.23 -2.39 9.68
N TYR A 438 -0.45 -3.44 8.89
CA TYR A 438 0.55 -3.99 7.97
C TYR A 438 1.00 -2.96 6.94
N ALA A 439 0.06 -2.29 6.28
CA ALA A 439 0.35 -1.27 5.28
C ALA A 439 1.12 -0.08 5.89
N ALA A 440 0.70 0.40 7.07
CA ALA A 440 1.37 1.50 7.76
C ALA A 440 2.80 1.12 8.16
N ASP A 441 3.02 -0.07 8.71
CA ASP A 441 4.36 -0.53 9.07
C ASP A 441 5.31 -0.51 7.86
N ARG A 442 4.87 -1.06 6.72
CA ARG A 442 5.67 -1.15 5.50
C ARG A 442 5.94 0.21 4.85
N LEU A 443 4.92 1.06 4.76
CA LEU A 443 5.04 2.38 4.14
C LEU A 443 5.81 3.37 5.04
N HIS A 444 5.65 3.29 6.35
CA HIS A 444 6.44 4.10 7.28
C HIS A 444 7.94 3.73 7.23
N GLU A 445 8.29 2.45 7.08
CA GLU A 445 9.67 2.02 6.83
C GLU A 445 10.25 2.61 5.54
N ALA A 446 9.41 2.86 4.53
CA ALA A 446 9.78 3.55 3.29
C ALA A 446 9.71 5.10 3.38
N GLY A 447 9.36 5.67 4.54
CA GLY A 447 9.26 7.13 4.73
C GLY A 447 8.02 7.76 4.10
N VAL A 448 6.94 7.01 3.93
CA VAL A 448 5.70 7.41 3.25
C VAL A 448 4.52 7.38 4.22
N TYR A 449 3.69 8.43 4.19
CA TYR A 449 2.48 8.49 5.02
C TYR A 449 1.36 7.60 4.46
N VAL A 450 0.46 7.21 5.35
CA VAL A 450 -0.70 6.34 5.03
C VAL A 450 -2.00 7.02 5.42
N SER A 451 -2.95 7.02 4.51
CA SER A 451 -4.34 7.42 4.80
C SER A 451 -5.35 6.36 4.36
N ALA A 452 -6.54 6.43 4.93
CA ALA A 452 -7.63 5.51 4.60
C ALA A 452 -8.93 6.27 4.37
N ASP A 453 -9.61 5.92 3.28
CA ASP A 453 -10.95 6.40 2.99
C ASP A 453 -11.99 5.55 3.72
N VAL A 454 -12.91 6.21 4.39
CA VAL A 454 -13.98 5.55 5.14
C VAL A 454 -15.34 6.16 4.79
N PHE A 455 -16.41 5.39 4.93
CA PHE A 455 -17.75 5.95 4.80
C PHE A 455 -18.04 6.97 5.91
N GLY A 456 -18.90 7.95 5.63
CA GLY A 456 -19.35 8.92 6.64
C GLY A 456 -20.00 8.25 7.85
N GLU A 457 -20.60 7.06 7.68
CA GLU A 457 -21.16 6.22 8.75
C GLU A 457 -20.10 5.76 9.77
N CYS A 458 -18.83 5.67 9.37
CA CYS A 458 -17.74 5.29 10.27
C CYS A 458 -17.61 6.23 11.49
N ALA A 459 -18.13 7.47 11.40
CA ALA A 459 -18.19 8.42 12.52
C ALA A 459 -19.26 8.08 13.58
N GLU A 460 -20.08 7.05 13.37
CA GLU A 460 -21.01 6.53 14.38
C GLU A 460 -20.27 5.75 15.49
N LYS A 461 -21.01 5.38 16.53
CA LYS A 461 -20.42 4.73 17.73
C LYS A 461 -20.28 3.21 17.62
N TYR A 462 -20.71 2.63 16.53
CA TYR A 462 -20.73 1.17 16.33
C TYR A 462 -19.76 0.74 15.23
N VAL A 463 -19.40 -0.52 15.23
CA VAL A 463 -18.69 -1.15 14.11
C VAL A 463 -19.64 -1.31 12.93
N THR A 464 -19.29 -0.80 11.77
CA THR A 464 -20.13 -0.90 10.58
C THR A 464 -20.18 -2.32 10.04
N ALA A 465 -21.25 -2.69 9.32
CA ALA A 465 -21.42 -4.03 8.75
C ALA A 465 -20.27 -4.47 7.83
N TYR A 466 -19.57 -3.52 7.24
CA TYR A 466 -18.43 -3.73 6.34
C TYR A 466 -17.06 -3.59 7.02
N GLY A 467 -17.04 -3.56 8.37
CA GLY A 467 -15.81 -3.67 9.17
C GLY A 467 -15.07 -2.35 9.43
N GLN A 468 -15.64 -1.18 9.11
CA GLN A 468 -15.02 0.10 9.45
C GLN A 468 -15.41 0.54 10.86
N TYR A 469 -14.42 0.93 11.66
CA TYR A 469 -14.59 1.51 12.98
C TYR A 469 -13.59 2.64 13.20
N TRP A 470 -14.09 3.84 13.51
CA TRP A 470 -13.27 5.08 13.50
C TRP A 470 -12.01 4.96 14.35
N ALA A 471 -12.14 4.60 15.62
CA ALA A 471 -11.00 4.58 16.54
C ALA A 471 -9.93 3.55 16.13
N ALA A 472 -10.35 2.40 15.59
CA ALA A 472 -9.46 1.35 15.12
C ALA A 472 -8.68 1.76 13.85
N ILE A 473 -9.26 2.58 12.99
CA ILE A 473 -8.62 3.07 11.77
C ILE A 473 -7.79 4.31 12.07
N SER A 474 -8.37 5.32 12.72
CA SER A 474 -7.70 6.58 13.05
C SER A 474 -6.48 6.39 13.96
N GLY A 475 -6.50 5.39 14.86
CA GLY A 475 -5.34 5.02 15.69
C GLY A 475 -4.13 4.54 14.89
N VAL A 476 -4.34 3.99 13.69
CA VAL A 476 -3.30 3.37 12.86
C VAL A 476 -2.77 4.33 11.80
N VAL A 477 -3.65 4.89 10.95
CA VAL A 477 -3.25 5.70 9.78
C VAL A 477 -2.83 7.12 10.17
N ASP A 478 -2.13 7.84 9.28
CA ASP A 478 -1.71 9.23 9.50
C ASP A 478 -2.82 10.24 9.19
N ALA A 479 -3.69 9.91 8.22
CA ALA A 479 -4.91 10.66 7.98
C ALA A 479 -6.10 9.72 7.77
N ILE A 480 -7.27 10.08 8.36
CA ILE A 480 -8.53 9.40 8.13
C ILE A 480 -9.43 10.29 7.28
N SER A 481 -9.96 9.75 6.19
CA SER A 481 -10.59 10.50 5.13
C SER A 481 -12.02 9.99 4.89
N ALA A 482 -12.96 10.53 5.66
CA ALA A 482 -14.36 10.13 5.49
C ALA A 482 -15.00 10.75 4.24
N MET A 483 -16.01 10.06 3.69
CA MET A 483 -16.75 10.41 2.50
C MET A 483 -18.23 10.73 2.82
N PRO A 484 -18.54 11.79 3.60
CA PRO A 484 -19.89 12.13 4.02
C PRO A 484 -20.64 12.96 2.97
N TYR A 485 -20.61 12.53 1.71
CA TYR A 485 -21.27 13.28 0.63
C TYR A 485 -22.75 13.50 0.93
N PRO A 486 -23.27 14.74 0.91
CA PRO A 486 -24.65 15.01 1.28
C PRO A 486 -25.70 14.20 0.50
N ASP A 487 -25.46 13.91 -0.78
CA ASP A 487 -26.40 13.14 -1.61
C ASP A 487 -26.31 11.60 -1.40
N HIS A 488 -25.38 11.13 -0.55
CA HIS A 488 -25.28 9.73 -0.12
C HIS A 488 -26.08 9.43 1.15
N TYR A 489 -26.58 10.45 1.84
CA TYR A 489 -27.43 10.25 3.01
C TYR A 489 -28.91 10.11 2.61
N SER A 490 -29.66 9.32 3.41
CA SER A 490 -31.09 9.11 3.20
C SER A 490 -31.90 10.34 3.53
N ALA A 491 -32.88 10.65 2.67
CA ALA A 491 -33.94 11.59 3.00
C ALA A 491 -34.76 11.10 4.22
N SER A 492 -35.15 12.00 5.10
CA SER A 492 -35.94 11.67 6.29
C SER A 492 -36.90 12.80 6.63
N GLY A 493 -38.21 12.50 6.74
CA GLY A 493 -39.22 13.45 7.17
C GLY A 493 -39.31 14.73 6.32
N GLY A 494 -39.01 14.64 5.03
CA GLY A 494 -38.96 15.80 4.12
C GLY A 494 -37.63 16.57 4.13
N TRP A 495 -36.66 16.16 4.96
CA TRP A 495 -35.30 16.68 4.95
C TRP A 495 -34.48 15.96 3.88
N LEU A 496 -33.90 16.73 2.97
CA LEU A 496 -33.04 16.24 1.89
C LEU A 496 -31.61 16.71 2.17
N PRO A 497 -30.69 15.82 2.61
CA PRO A 497 -29.34 16.21 3.00
C PRO A 497 -28.56 16.98 1.94
N TRP A 498 -28.78 16.68 0.65
CA TRP A 498 -28.12 17.36 -0.48
C TRP A 498 -28.66 18.77 -0.78
N GLU A 499 -29.78 19.18 -0.19
CA GLU A 499 -30.22 20.58 -0.16
C GLU A 499 -29.62 21.38 1.00
N HIS A 500 -28.98 20.69 1.94
CA HIS A 500 -28.45 21.26 3.18
C HIS A 500 -26.99 20.82 3.44
N PRO A 501 -26.04 21.14 2.53
CA PRO A 501 -24.66 20.65 2.63
C PRO A 501 -23.94 21.12 3.91
N TYR A 502 -24.22 22.33 4.40
CA TYR A 502 -23.63 22.84 5.63
C TYR A 502 -24.05 22.01 6.85
N GLU A 503 -25.34 21.84 7.06
CA GLU A 503 -25.91 21.14 8.22
C GLU A 503 -25.54 19.64 8.19
N THR A 504 -25.51 19.05 7.02
CA THR A 504 -25.11 17.65 6.83
C THR A 504 -23.64 17.46 7.23
N MET A 505 -22.76 18.30 6.70
CA MET A 505 -21.32 18.23 6.99
C MET A 505 -21.01 18.63 8.44
N LYS A 506 -21.77 19.56 9.01
CA LYS A 506 -21.62 19.92 10.42
C LYS A 506 -21.97 18.75 11.35
N THR A 507 -23.11 18.09 11.08
CA THR A 507 -23.52 16.91 11.86
C THR A 507 -22.47 15.79 11.78
N PHE A 508 -21.90 15.55 10.60
CA PHE A 508 -20.80 14.61 10.43
C PHE A 508 -19.56 15.08 11.22
N GLY A 509 -19.15 16.35 11.04
CA GLY A 509 -17.94 16.89 11.67
C GLY A 509 -17.97 16.84 13.21
N GLU A 510 -19.14 17.10 13.83
CA GLU A 510 -19.34 16.95 15.27
C GLU A 510 -19.15 15.49 15.74
N LYS A 511 -19.65 14.53 14.97
CA LYS A 511 -19.45 13.09 15.27
C LYS A 511 -17.98 12.69 15.11
N ALA A 512 -17.34 13.10 14.02
CA ALA A 512 -15.93 12.81 13.77
C ALA A 512 -15.03 13.40 14.89
N ALA A 513 -15.28 14.65 15.29
CA ALA A 513 -14.55 15.28 16.39
C ALA A 513 -14.73 14.52 17.73
N ALA A 514 -15.94 14.00 17.99
CA ALA A 514 -16.19 13.19 19.17
C ALA A 514 -15.44 11.84 19.11
N ARG A 515 -15.37 11.20 17.94
CA ARG A 515 -14.62 9.93 17.76
C ARG A 515 -13.12 10.15 17.90
N GLN A 516 -12.59 11.27 17.43
CA GLN A 516 -11.17 11.62 17.61
C GLN A 516 -10.77 11.73 19.09
N GLN A 517 -11.64 12.25 19.95
CA GLN A 517 -11.40 12.32 21.40
C GLN A 517 -11.37 10.93 22.08
N GLU A 518 -11.92 9.93 21.44
CA GLU A 518 -11.99 8.54 21.92
C GLU A 518 -10.91 7.66 21.25
N THR A 519 -10.00 8.25 20.50
CA THR A 519 -8.97 7.52 19.75
C THR A 519 -7.60 7.80 20.32
N PRO A 520 -6.83 6.78 20.74
CA PRO A 520 -5.42 6.94 21.09
C PRO A 520 -4.63 7.36 19.86
N SER A 521 -3.73 8.34 19.98
CA SER A 521 -2.90 8.83 18.87
C SER A 521 -3.69 9.06 17.56
N PRO A 522 -4.73 9.93 17.56
CA PRO A 522 -5.65 10.05 16.43
C PRO A 522 -4.97 10.61 15.17
N ALA A 523 -5.38 10.13 14.02
CA ALA A 523 -4.99 10.61 12.70
C ALA A 523 -5.46 12.06 12.44
N ALA A 524 -4.87 12.74 11.46
CA ALA A 524 -5.45 13.96 10.91
C ALA A 524 -6.80 13.64 10.23
N VAL A 525 -7.84 14.43 10.52
CA VAL A 525 -9.13 14.28 9.83
C VAL A 525 -9.11 15.11 8.55
N ARG A 526 -9.16 14.43 7.42
CA ARG A 526 -9.13 15.01 6.08
C ARG A 526 -10.32 14.49 5.28
N THR A 527 -11.38 15.27 5.22
CA THR A 527 -12.69 14.82 4.74
C THR A 527 -12.83 15.05 3.24
N TRP A 528 -13.36 14.08 2.52
CA TRP A 528 -13.83 14.25 1.15
C TRP A 528 -15.08 15.13 1.12
N ILE A 529 -15.09 16.14 0.26
CA ILE A 529 -16.23 17.02 0.04
C ILE A 529 -16.84 16.79 -1.34
N GLN A 530 -18.16 16.90 -1.44
CA GLN A 530 -18.88 16.76 -2.68
C GLN A 530 -18.61 17.97 -3.61
N CYS A 531 -17.88 17.72 -4.70
CA CYS A 531 -17.53 18.72 -5.71
C CYS A 531 -18.14 18.36 -7.09
N TYR A 532 -19.37 17.86 -7.07
CA TYR A 532 -20.21 17.52 -8.23
C TYR A 532 -21.66 17.84 -7.90
N ASN A 533 -22.53 17.95 -8.91
CA ASN A 533 -23.96 18.21 -8.69
C ASN A 533 -24.63 16.99 -8.07
N ALA A 534 -25.61 17.22 -7.19
CA ALA A 534 -26.35 16.14 -6.58
C ALA A 534 -26.96 15.19 -7.61
N ILE A 535 -26.81 13.88 -7.38
CA ILE A 535 -27.30 12.81 -8.27
C ILE A 535 -28.71 12.34 -7.93
N ARG A 536 -29.37 12.99 -6.96
CA ARG A 536 -30.74 12.71 -6.50
C ARG A 536 -31.65 13.91 -6.71
N GLU A 537 -32.94 13.65 -6.90
CA GLU A 537 -33.94 14.69 -7.00
C GLU A 537 -34.20 15.40 -5.67
N PRO A 538 -34.29 16.75 -5.72
CA PRO A 538 -33.94 17.64 -6.83
C PRO A 538 -32.43 17.63 -7.09
N TYR A 539 -32.04 17.61 -8.37
CA TYR A 539 -30.64 17.57 -8.81
C TYR A 539 -29.97 18.94 -8.59
N ASN A 540 -29.66 19.25 -7.34
CA ASN A 540 -29.12 20.54 -6.96
C ASN A 540 -27.71 20.74 -7.55
N THR A 541 -27.49 21.98 -8.05
CA THR A 541 -26.16 22.40 -8.47
C THR A 541 -25.30 22.69 -7.24
N TYR A 542 -24.14 22.05 -7.17
CA TYR A 542 -23.12 22.33 -6.15
C TYR A 542 -22.13 23.34 -6.74
N GLY A 543 -22.42 24.63 -6.54
CA GLY A 543 -21.58 25.75 -6.93
C GLY A 543 -20.57 26.13 -5.84
N PRO A 544 -19.96 27.32 -5.94
CA PRO A 544 -19.02 27.81 -4.94
C PRO A 544 -19.61 27.87 -3.52
N ASP A 545 -20.88 28.25 -3.40
CA ASP A 545 -21.55 28.43 -2.10
C ASP A 545 -21.74 27.07 -1.38
N GLU A 546 -22.16 26.02 -2.09
CA GLU A 546 -22.37 24.68 -1.52
C GLU A 546 -21.03 24.02 -1.18
N VAL A 547 -19.97 24.23 -1.98
CA VAL A 547 -18.62 23.74 -1.68
C VAL A 547 -18.04 24.47 -0.47
N ALA A 548 -18.13 25.81 -0.42
CA ALA A 548 -17.68 26.62 0.71
C ALA A 548 -18.45 26.28 2.00
N ALA A 549 -19.75 25.98 1.91
CA ALA A 549 -20.57 25.58 3.04
C ALA A 549 -20.06 24.28 3.70
N GLN A 550 -19.66 23.31 2.90
CA GLN A 550 -19.06 22.05 3.40
C GLN A 550 -17.74 22.32 4.12
N ILE A 551 -16.82 23.08 3.51
CA ILE A 551 -15.51 23.43 4.07
C ILE A 551 -15.68 24.19 5.41
N ARG A 552 -16.56 25.19 5.44
CA ARG A 552 -16.86 25.94 6.65
C ARG A 552 -17.39 25.07 7.78
N ALA A 553 -18.32 24.16 7.49
CA ALA A 553 -18.88 23.23 8.48
C ALA A 553 -17.82 22.34 9.12
N LEU A 554 -16.92 21.80 8.31
CA LEU A 554 -15.79 20.99 8.81
C LEU A 554 -14.83 21.81 9.69
N THR A 555 -14.50 23.02 9.26
CA THR A 555 -13.61 23.91 10.02
C THR A 555 -14.22 24.30 11.37
N GLU A 556 -15.49 24.68 11.40
CA GLU A 556 -16.21 25.08 12.62
C GLU A 556 -16.38 23.91 13.62
N THR A 557 -16.34 22.67 13.15
CA THR A 557 -16.41 21.47 14.01
C THR A 557 -15.04 20.93 14.42
N GLY A 558 -13.95 21.65 14.10
CA GLY A 558 -12.59 21.31 14.54
C GLY A 558 -11.90 20.25 13.66
N ASN A 559 -12.45 19.90 12.52
CA ASN A 559 -11.82 18.98 11.56
C ASN A 559 -10.87 19.77 10.65
N THR A 560 -9.66 20.06 11.17
CA THR A 560 -8.72 21.00 10.56
C THR A 560 -7.61 20.37 9.73
N GLY A 561 -7.58 19.05 9.59
CA GLY A 561 -6.60 18.34 8.74
C GLY A 561 -6.72 18.64 7.25
N GLY A 562 -7.84 19.28 6.87
CA GLY A 562 -8.09 19.70 5.50
C GLY A 562 -9.25 18.96 4.83
N TYR A 563 -9.27 19.04 3.49
CA TYR A 563 -10.30 18.40 2.68
C TYR A 563 -9.73 17.93 1.33
N MET A 564 -10.45 17.04 0.69
CA MET A 564 -10.20 16.60 -0.68
C MET A 564 -11.49 16.72 -1.49
N THR A 565 -11.39 17.12 -2.74
CA THR A 565 -12.58 17.35 -3.60
C THR A 565 -12.93 16.09 -4.35
N TRP A 566 -14.10 15.50 -4.07
CA TRP A 566 -14.58 14.39 -4.89
C TRP A 566 -15.31 14.88 -6.13
N ASN A 567 -14.75 14.58 -7.28
CA ASN A 567 -15.34 14.78 -8.60
C ASN A 567 -14.83 13.65 -9.51
N ALA A 568 -15.59 12.57 -9.62
CA ALA A 568 -15.16 11.36 -10.32
C ALA A 568 -14.66 11.61 -11.76
N ALA A 569 -15.22 12.63 -12.44
CA ALA A 569 -14.78 13.02 -13.78
C ALA A 569 -13.54 13.93 -13.76
N SER A 570 -13.06 14.34 -12.60
CA SER A 570 -11.98 15.35 -12.45
C SER A 570 -12.20 16.59 -13.34
N SER A 571 -13.46 17.03 -13.47
CA SER A 571 -13.85 18.08 -14.41
C SER A 571 -13.11 19.39 -14.14
N LEU A 572 -12.24 19.77 -15.05
CA LEU A 572 -11.46 20.99 -14.97
C LEU A 572 -12.37 22.25 -14.95
N ASP A 573 -13.47 22.23 -15.71
CA ASP A 573 -14.44 23.33 -15.73
C ASP A 573 -15.19 23.44 -14.41
N LYS A 574 -15.49 22.31 -13.75
CA LYS A 574 -16.08 22.30 -12.42
C LYS A 574 -15.12 22.90 -11.39
N TYR A 575 -13.85 22.46 -11.40
CA TYR A 575 -12.85 23.00 -10.50
C TYR A 575 -12.63 24.51 -10.69
N ARG A 576 -12.55 24.99 -11.93
CA ARG A 576 -12.50 26.43 -12.24
C ARG A 576 -13.72 27.17 -11.71
N TYR A 577 -14.92 26.62 -11.92
CA TYR A 577 -16.16 27.24 -11.48
C TYR A 577 -16.25 27.41 -9.96
N VAL A 578 -15.79 26.40 -9.20
CA VAL A 578 -15.87 26.42 -7.74
C VAL A 578 -14.59 26.90 -7.05
N SER A 579 -13.56 27.33 -7.78
CA SER A 579 -12.23 27.65 -7.24
C SER A 579 -12.25 28.69 -6.13
N GLY A 580 -13.16 29.67 -6.18
CA GLY A 580 -13.32 30.67 -5.12
C GLY A 580 -13.80 30.11 -3.77
N ALA A 581 -14.25 28.85 -3.72
CA ALA A 581 -14.62 28.19 -2.47
C ALA A 581 -13.42 27.60 -1.71
N PHE A 582 -12.26 27.46 -2.34
CA PHE A 582 -11.09 26.78 -1.79
C PHE A 582 -10.15 27.71 -0.99
N GLU A 583 -10.37 29.02 -1.00
CA GLU A 583 -9.57 30.05 -0.33
C GLU A 583 -9.60 29.97 1.21
#